data_1a3af9c1be84bb359820d52f0a50a0fd
#
_entry.id   1a3af9c1be84bb359820d52f0a50a0fd
#
_cell.length_a   1.000
_cell.length_b   1.000
_cell.length_c   1.000
_cell.angle_alpha   90.00
_cell.angle_beta   90.00
_cell.angle_gamma   90.00
#
_symmetry.space_group_name_H-M   'P 1'
#
loop_
_entity.id
_entity.type
_entity.pdbx_description
1 polymer ?
#
loop_
_entity_poly.entity_id
_entity_poly.type
_entity_poly.pdbx_seq_one_letter_code
_entity_poly.pdbx_strand_id
1 'polypeptide(L)'
;MLREETVFGPIFSRRLGSSLGINLLPEKGKICNFDCIYCECGWNRDGRNDTVLPTAEKVRTDLERKLLELSTPLSTAVKATPVDSITFSGDGEPTLNPEFPQIIDDTLRLRDKYYPSAKVSVLSNATRVHLPDVFNALRRVDNPIMKIDAPTNELIARINNPAPGYDVVRVIEALKQFGGDFVLQTCMLRSPDFDSSRPEVVGPMMDIVRLLRPREWMVYTIDRPTPMQGLQKFSPQEMKALVRPIIDEGITRVQIKGAVEDLD
;
A
#
# COMPACT_ATOMS: atom_id res chain seq x y z
N MET A 1 -8.66 -4.86 -11.56
CA MET A 1 -8.81 -6.30 -11.96
C MET A 1 -8.31 -7.11 -10.78
N LEU A 2 -9.12 -8.06 -10.29
CA LEU A 2 -8.76 -8.94 -9.16
C LEU A 2 -7.64 -9.91 -9.57
N ARG A 3 -6.85 -10.34 -8.58
CA ARG A 3 -5.75 -11.29 -8.76
C ARG A 3 -6.33 -12.72 -8.76
N GLU A 4 -5.73 -13.58 -9.57
CA GLU A 4 -6.13 -15.00 -9.66
C GLU A 4 -5.12 -15.93 -8.97
N GLU A 5 -4.02 -15.37 -8.44
CA GLU A 5 -2.94 -16.09 -7.78
C GLU A 5 -2.58 -15.45 -6.45
N THR A 6 -2.24 -16.28 -5.46
CA THR A 6 -1.74 -15.82 -4.16
C THR A 6 -0.38 -15.11 -4.30
N VAL A 7 0.53 -15.64 -5.14
CA VAL A 7 1.83 -15.03 -5.44
C VAL A 7 1.92 -14.78 -6.94
N PHE A 8 2.06 -13.54 -7.34
CA PHE A 8 2.00 -13.10 -8.73
C PHE A 8 3.17 -12.19 -9.14
N GLY A 9 3.47 -12.16 -10.41
CA GLY A 9 4.56 -11.37 -10.98
C GLY A 9 5.84 -12.18 -11.20
N PRO A 10 7.04 -11.52 -11.20
CA PRO A 10 7.25 -10.12 -10.81
C PRO A 10 6.66 -9.11 -11.81
N ILE A 11 6.23 -7.97 -11.28
CA ILE A 11 5.70 -6.84 -12.04
C ILE A 11 6.62 -5.65 -11.82
N PHE A 12 6.96 -4.90 -12.87
CA PHE A 12 7.74 -3.70 -12.70
C PHE A 12 6.89 -2.61 -12.05
N SER A 13 7.33 -2.17 -10.88
CA SER A 13 6.75 -1.07 -10.12
C SER A 13 7.67 0.15 -10.18
N ARG A 14 7.13 1.29 -10.59
CA ARG A 14 7.89 2.56 -10.57
C ARG A 14 8.37 2.96 -9.18
N ARG A 15 7.77 2.41 -8.13
CA ARG A 15 8.08 2.71 -6.72
C ARG A 15 8.99 1.69 -6.08
N LEU A 16 8.86 0.42 -6.47
CA LEU A 16 9.44 -0.72 -5.75
C LEU A 16 10.34 -1.60 -6.64
N GLY A 17 10.58 -1.18 -7.90
CA GLY A 17 11.38 -1.96 -8.86
C GLY A 17 10.66 -3.21 -9.35
N SER A 18 11.40 -4.28 -9.62
CA SER A 18 10.87 -5.60 -9.96
C SER A 18 10.21 -6.20 -8.72
N SER A 19 8.90 -6.17 -8.65
CA SER A 19 8.11 -6.49 -7.46
C SER A 19 7.34 -7.80 -7.62
N LEU A 20 7.62 -8.76 -6.74
CA LEU A 20 6.82 -9.96 -6.57
C LEU A 20 5.66 -9.65 -5.62
N GLY A 21 4.43 -9.82 -6.09
CA GLY A 21 3.22 -9.50 -5.33
C GLY A 21 2.71 -10.69 -4.52
N ILE A 22 2.20 -10.42 -3.31
CA ILE A 22 1.48 -11.38 -2.48
C ILE A 22 0.08 -10.86 -2.21
N ASN A 23 -0.95 -11.63 -2.61
CA ASN A 23 -2.34 -11.38 -2.29
C ASN A 23 -2.78 -12.26 -1.11
N LEU A 24 -3.09 -11.64 0.03
CA LEU A 24 -3.59 -12.33 1.24
C LEU A 24 -5.11 -12.41 1.33
N LEU A 25 -5.79 -12.03 0.25
CA LEU A 25 -7.23 -12.00 0.12
C LEU A 25 -7.66 -13.13 -0.82
N PRO A 26 -8.96 -13.40 -0.95
CA PRO A 26 -9.44 -14.47 -1.83
C PRO A 26 -8.96 -14.30 -3.27
N GLU A 27 -8.68 -15.40 -3.95
CA GLU A 27 -8.24 -15.36 -5.36
C GLU A 27 -9.32 -14.83 -6.31
N LYS A 28 -10.59 -14.96 -5.92
CA LYS A 28 -11.75 -14.52 -6.72
C LYS A 28 -12.65 -13.55 -5.97
N GLY A 29 -12.10 -12.86 -4.97
CA GLY A 29 -12.86 -11.94 -4.14
C GLY A 29 -12.08 -10.72 -3.72
N LYS A 30 -12.79 -9.66 -3.32
CA LYS A 30 -12.20 -8.49 -2.67
C LYS A 30 -12.67 -8.45 -1.22
N ILE A 31 -11.73 -8.43 -0.27
CA ILE A 31 -12.03 -8.22 1.14
C ILE A 31 -11.23 -7.01 1.64
N CYS A 32 -11.94 -5.93 1.92
CA CYS A 32 -11.37 -4.71 2.46
C CYS A 32 -12.35 -4.05 3.41
N ASN A 33 -11.85 -3.45 4.46
CA ASN A 33 -12.63 -2.62 5.37
C ASN A 33 -12.63 -1.12 4.99
N PHE A 34 -12.08 -0.80 3.80
CA PHE A 34 -12.30 0.43 3.05
C PHE A 34 -13.03 0.11 1.75
N ASP A 35 -13.78 1.08 1.21
CA ASP A 35 -14.38 1.00 -0.12
C ASP A 35 -14.06 2.27 -0.91
N CYS A 36 -12.76 2.49 -1.15
CA CYS A 36 -12.24 3.72 -1.72
C CYS A 36 -12.80 4.00 -3.12
N ILE A 37 -13.21 5.25 -3.37
CA ILE A 37 -13.78 5.69 -4.64
C ILE A 37 -12.81 5.54 -5.83
N TYR A 38 -11.51 5.41 -5.56
CA TYR A 38 -10.43 5.28 -6.55
C TYR A 38 -9.78 3.88 -6.58
N CYS A 39 -10.36 2.88 -5.90
CA CYS A 39 -9.74 1.55 -5.79
C CYS A 39 -9.67 0.82 -7.13
N GLU A 40 -8.47 0.46 -7.57
CA GLU A 40 -8.28 -0.30 -8.83
C GLU A 40 -8.91 -1.71 -8.81
N CYS A 41 -9.22 -2.23 -7.61
CA CYS A 41 -9.90 -3.52 -7.44
C CYS A 41 -11.44 -3.41 -7.55
N GLY A 42 -12.00 -2.21 -7.77
CA GLY A 42 -13.44 -1.99 -7.83
C GLY A 42 -14.07 -1.78 -6.45
N TRP A 43 -15.40 -1.76 -6.40
CA TRP A 43 -16.16 -1.67 -5.15
C TRP A 43 -16.18 -3.00 -4.40
N ASN A 44 -16.32 -2.96 -3.07
CA ASN A 44 -16.46 -4.18 -2.27
C ASN A 44 -17.69 -5.02 -2.70
N ARG A 45 -18.80 -4.36 -3.07
CA ARG A 45 -20.03 -5.02 -3.56
C ARG A 45 -19.84 -5.75 -4.90
N ASP A 46 -18.85 -5.34 -5.71
CA ASP A 46 -18.55 -5.95 -7.00
C ASP A 46 -17.53 -7.09 -6.84
N GLY A 47 -17.01 -7.27 -5.62
CA GLY A 47 -16.18 -8.40 -5.25
C GLY A 47 -16.95 -9.71 -5.43
N ARG A 48 -16.30 -10.73 -5.96
CA ARG A 48 -16.88 -12.06 -6.11
C ARG A 48 -17.15 -12.64 -4.72
N ASN A 49 -18.10 -13.55 -4.61
CA ASN A 49 -18.53 -14.16 -3.33
C ASN A 49 -17.49 -15.12 -2.73
N ASP A 50 -16.24 -15.07 -3.16
CA ASP A 50 -15.16 -15.84 -2.59
C ASP A 50 -14.66 -15.15 -1.31
N THR A 51 -14.71 -15.87 -0.20
CA THR A 51 -14.28 -15.39 1.13
C THR A 51 -13.17 -16.25 1.72
N VAL A 52 -12.65 -17.21 0.96
CA VAL A 52 -11.61 -18.13 1.43
C VAL A 52 -10.25 -17.43 1.39
N LEU A 53 -9.73 -17.11 2.57
CA LEU A 53 -8.41 -16.50 2.72
C LEU A 53 -7.32 -17.57 2.54
N PRO A 54 -6.20 -17.26 1.88
CA PRO A 54 -5.06 -18.16 1.83
C PRO A 54 -4.47 -18.34 3.24
N THR A 55 -4.16 -19.58 3.58
CA THR A 55 -3.45 -19.90 4.84
C THR A 55 -1.96 -19.55 4.76
N ALA A 56 -1.31 -19.43 5.90
CA ALA A 56 0.14 -19.20 5.95
C ALA A 56 0.91 -20.32 5.22
N GLU A 57 0.47 -21.56 5.34
CA GLU A 57 1.08 -22.68 4.64
C GLU A 57 0.96 -22.56 3.11
N LYS A 58 -0.20 -22.17 2.60
CA LYS A 58 -0.40 -21.94 1.17
C LYS A 58 0.52 -20.81 0.67
N VAL A 59 0.52 -19.66 1.36
CA VAL A 59 1.35 -18.52 1.00
C VAL A 59 2.83 -18.91 1.02
N ARG A 60 3.29 -19.59 2.07
CA ARG A 60 4.68 -20.07 2.19
C ARG A 60 5.07 -20.98 1.04
N THR A 61 4.22 -21.94 0.70
CA THR A 61 4.48 -22.93 -0.36
C THR A 61 4.54 -22.27 -1.74
N ASP A 62 3.58 -21.40 -2.04
CA ASP A 62 3.51 -20.69 -3.32
C ASP A 62 4.67 -19.70 -3.46
N LEU A 63 5.02 -18.99 -2.39
CA LEU A 63 6.13 -18.05 -2.37
C LEU A 63 7.47 -18.77 -2.54
N GLU A 64 7.72 -19.85 -1.80
CA GLU A 64 8.97 -20.60 -1.92
C GLU A 64 9.13 -21.17 -3.31
N ARG A 65 8.09 -21.78 -3.88
CA ARG A 65 8.09 -22.28 -5.26
C ARG A 65 8.45 -21.18 -6.26
N LYS A 66 7.84 -20.00 -6.11
CA LYS A 66 8.06 -18.86 -7.02
C LYS A 66 9.47 -18.27 -6.88
N LEU A 67 9.95 -18.11 -5.66
CA LEU A 67 11.30 -17.60 -5.41
C LEU A 67 12.38 -18.58 -5.91
N LEU A 68 12.18 -19.89 -5.76
CA LEU A 68 13.07 -20.92 -6.29
C LEU A 68 13.09 -20.87 -7.82
N GLU A 69 11.93 -20.80 -8.46
CA GLU A 69 11.82 -20.66 -9.93
C GLU A 69 12.59 -19.42 -10.43
N LEU A 70 12.38 -18.27 -9.82
CA LEU A 70 13.00 -17.00 -10.25
C LEU A 70 14.51 -16.95 -9.96
N SER A 71 14.98 -17.60 -8.89
CA SER A 71 16.39 -17.62 -8.50
C SER A 71 17.22 -18.64 -9.32
N THR A 72 16.55 -19.59 -10.00
CA THR A 72 17.23 -20.62 -10.79
C THR A 72 17.50 -20.07 -12.20
N PRO A 73 18.77 -19.98 -12.64
CA PRO A 73 19.09 -19.59 -14.02
C PRO A 73 18.51 -20.59 -15.03
N LEU A 74 17.85 -20.11 -16.06
CA LEU A 74 17.30 -20.96 -17.14
C LEU A 74 18.39 -21.57 -18.02
N SER A 75 19.57 -20.94 -18.09
CA SER A 75 20.77 -21.44 -18.78
C SER A 75 22.01 -20.66 -18.32
N THR A 76 23.19 -21.06 -18.76
CA THR A 76 24.44 -20.30 -18.54
C THR A 76 24.41 -18.87 -19.10
N ALA A 77 23.57 -18.63 -20.08
CA ALA A 77 23.40 -17.31 -20.72
C ALA A 77 22.26 -16.45 -20.13
N VAL A 78 21.33 -17.07 -19.40
CA VAL A 78 20.15 -16.37 -18.84
C VAL A 78 20.28 -16.31 -17.32
N LYS A 79 20.54 -15.11 -16.80
CA LYS A 79 20.65 -14.85 -15.36
C LYS A 79 19.30 -15.07 -14.65
N ALA A 80 19.35 -15.28 -13.34
CA ALA A 80 18.18 -15.28 -12.47
C ALA A 80 17.36 -13.97 -12.65
N THR A 81 16.05 -14.08 -12.53
CA THR A 81 15.17 -12.91 -12.64
C THR A 81 15.33 -12.01 -11.40
N PRO A 82 15.63 -10.72 -11.55
CA PRO A 82 15.76 -9.84 -10.40
C PRO A 82 14.44 -9.67 -9.65
N VAL A 83 14.50 -9.66 -8.33
CA VAL A 83 13.40 -9.30 -7.43
C VAL A 83 13.92 -8.24 -6.47
N ASP A 84 13.45 -7.01 -6.64
CA ASP A 84 13.84 -5.86 -5.82
C ASP A 84 12.93 -5.74 -4.58
N SER A 85 11.68 -6.17 -4.70
CA SER A 85 10.70 -6.14 -3.61
C SER A 85 9.77 -7.34 -3.62
N ILE A 86 9.38 -7.79 -2.43
CA ILE A 86 8.25 -8.68 -2.18
C ILE A 86 7.17 -7.83 -1.53
N THR A 87 6.03 -7.67 -2.20
CA THR A 87 5.04 -6.65 -1.83
C THR A 87 3.68 -7.26 -1.53
N PHE A 88 3.22 -7.07 -0.30
CA PHE A 88 1.84 -7.38 0.07
C PHE A 88 0.91 -6.30 -0.50
N SER A 89 0.33 -6.60 -1.65
CA SER A 89 -0.57 -5.72 -2.41
C SER A 89 -1.55 -6.58 -3.19
N GLY A 90 -2.71 -6.80 -2.65
CA GLY A 90 -3.72 -7.67 -3.26
C GLY A 90 -5.08 -6.99 -3.37
N ASP A 91 -6.10 -7.81 -3.34
CA ASP A 91 -7.48 -7.43 -3.59
C ASP A 91 -8.18 -7.04 -2.28
N GLY A 92 -7.60 -6.09 -1.55
CA GLY A 92 -8.15 -5.54 -0.31
C GLY A 92 -7.08 -5.21 0.73
N GLU A 93 -7.41 -5.41 2.01
CA GLU A 93 -6.53 -5.07 3.14
C GLU A 93 -5.80 -6.33 3.66
N PRO A 94 -4.48 -6.45 3.50
CA PRO A 94 -3.73 -7.66 3.85
C PRO A 94 -3.78 -8.00 5.35
N THR A 95 -3.89 -7.01 6.24
CA THR A 95 -3.94 -7.23 7.69
C THR A 95 -5.27 -7.83 8.17
N LEU A 96 -6.25 -8.01 7.29
CA LEU A 96 -7.49 -8.74 7.58
C LEU A 96 -7.28 -10.26 7.60
N ASN A 97 -6.21 -10.76 6.97
CA ASN A 97 -5.89 -12.18 7.09
C ASN A 97 -5.44 -12.49 8.53
N PRO A 98 -6.10 -13.44 9.23
CA PRO A 98 -5.79 -13.74 10.63
C PRO A 98 -4.39 -14.32 10.84
N GLU A 99 -3.81 -14.93 9.79
CA GLU A 99 -2.46 -15.49 9.82
C GLU A 99 -1.39 -14.50 9.34
N PHE A 100 -1.75 -13.22 9.19
CA PHE A 100 -0.83 -12.16 8.71
C PHE A 100 0.53 -12.15 9.43
N PRO A 101 0.62 -12.23 10.78
CA PRO A 101 1.91 -12.24 11.48
C PRO A 101 2.79 -13.43 11.08
N GLN A 102 2.23 -14.63 10.99
CA GLN A 102 2.94 -15.84 10.57
C GLN A 102 3.41 -15.76 9.11
N ILE A 103 2.56 -15.19 8.25
CA ILE A 103 2.91 -14.99 6.83
C ILE A 103 4.08 -14.03 6.67
N ILE A 104 4.13 -12.97 7.48
CA ILE A 104 5.28 -12.05 7.49
C ILE A 104 6.56 -12.77 7.90
N ASP A 105 6.52 -13.60 8.94
CA ASP A 105 7.68 -14.39 9.40
C ASP A 105 8.21 -15.32 8.30
N ASP A 106 7.32 -16.06 7.68
CA ASP A 106 7.68 -16.98 6.59
C ASP A 106 8.24 -16.22 5.38
N THR A 107 7.65 -15.07 5.04
CA THR A 107 8.12 -14.23 3.93
C THR A 107 9.52 -13.68 4.17
N LEU A 108 9.80 -13.16 5.36
CA LEU A 108 11.13 -12.64 5.72
C LEU A 108 12.17 -13.76 5.64
N ARG A 109 11.89 -14.94 6.18
CA ARG A 109 12.77 -16.10 6.12
C ARG A 109 13.05 -16.56 4.69
N LEU A 110 12.03 -16.62 3.85
CA LEU A 110 12.17 -17.02 2.44
C LEU A 110 12.93 -15.96 1.61
N ARG A 111 12.65 -14.66 1.86
CA ARG A 111 13.38 -13.55 1.26
C ARG A 111 14.87 -13.67 1.57
N ASP A 112 15.22 -13.86 2.84
CA ASP A 112 16.62 -13.96 3.27
C ASP A 112 17.34 -15.17 2.63
N LYS A 113 16.61 -16.26 2.38
CA LYS A 113 17.14 -17.46 1.72
C LYS A 113 17.41 -17.27 0.23
N TYR A 114 16.49 -16.64 -0.50
CA TYR A 114 16.52 -16.59 -1.97
C TYR A 114 16.93 -15.25 -2.56
N TYR A 115 16.51 -14.15 -1.93
CA TYR A 115 16.72 -12.77 -2.40
C TYR A 115 17.05 -11.83 -1.23
N PRO A 116 18.19 -11.99 -0.55
CA PRO A 116 18.48 -11.26 0.70
C PRO A 116 18.55 -9.74 0.56
N SER A 117 18.72 -9.22 -0.65
CA SER A 117 18.69 -7.78 -0.93
C SER A 117 17.29 -7.23 -1.22
N ALA A 118 16.31 -8.10 -1.50
CA ALA A 118 14.95 -7.66 -1.78
C ALA A 118 14.28 -7.06 -0.54
N LYS A 119 13.46 -6.03 -0.75
CA LYS A 119 12.72 -5.36 0.34
C LYS A 119 11.33 -5.96 0.50
N VAL A 120 10.93 -6.26 1.73
CA VAL A 120 9.55 -6.66 2.04
C VAL A 120 8.73 -5.42 2.31
N SER A 121 7.67 -5.23 1.54
CA SER A 121 6.79 -4.05 1.59
C SER A 121 5.34 -4.48 1.87
N VAL A 122 4.66 -3.79 2.77
CA VAL A 122 3.23 -4.02 3.07
C VAL A 122 2.47 -2.73 2.81
N LEU A 123 1.50 -2.79 1.89
CA LEU A 123 0.55 -1.68 1.66
C LEU A 123 -0.70 -1.94 2.52
N SER A 124 -0.94 -1.08 3.50
CA SER A 124 -2.08 -1.20 4.42
C SER A 124 -2.85 0.11 4.54
N ASN A 125 -4.16 0.02 4.69
CA ASN A 125 -5.02 1.15 5.03
C ASN A 125 -4.91 1.55 6.51
N ALA A 126 -4.01 0.92 7.25
CA ALA A 126 -3.67 1.18 8.66
C ALA A 126 -4.81 0.97 9.67
N THR A 127 -5.98 0.47 9.27
CA THR A 127 -7.13 0.31 10.18
C THR A 127 -6.86 -0.65 11.33
N ARG A 128 -5.96 -1.63 11.15
CA ARG A 128 -5.64 -2.65 12.15
C ARG A 128 -4.28 -2.46 12.82
N VAL A 129 -3.60 -1.34 12.55
CA VAL A 129 -2.26 -1.07 13.10
C VAL A 129 -2.25 -0.97 14.63
N HIS A 130 -3.39 -0.71 15.27
CA HIS A 130 -3.54 -0.67 16.72
C HIS A 130 -3.53 -2.06 17.39
N LEU A 131 -3.64 -3.16 16.61
CA LEU A 131 -3.58 -4.53 17.13
C LEU A 131 -2.12 -4.94 17.33
N PRO A 132 -1.73 -5.43 18.54
CA PRO A 132 -0.32 -5.71 18.85
C PRO A 132 0.36 -6.66 17.87
N ASP A 133 -0.33 -7.74 17.47
CA ASP A 133 0.25 -8.74 16.56
C ASP A 133 0.48 -8.16 15.17
N VAL A 134 -0.45 -7.35 14.66
CA VAL A 134 -0.34 -6.66 13.38
C VAL A 134 0.78 -5.61 13.45
N PHE A 135 0.80 -4.79 14.50
CA PHE A 135 1.83 -3.79 14.73
C PHE A 135 3.23 -4.41 14.76
N ASN A 136 3.41 -5.48 15.55
CA ASN A 136 4.68 -6.18 15.67
C ASN A 136 5.13 -6.83 14.35
N ALA A 137 4.20 -7.35 13.56
CA ALA A 137 4.51 -7.87 12.23
C ALA A 137 4.95 -6.76 11.27
N LEU A 138 4.22 -5.63 11.24
CA LEU A 138 4.53 -4.49 10.38
C LEU A 138 5.88 -3.83 10.72
N ARG A 139 6.29 -3.81 11.99
CA ARG A 139 7.60 -3.28 12.39
C ARG A 139 8.80 -4.10 11.91
N ARG A 140 8.59 -5.33 11.46
CA ARG A 140 9.68 -6.22 11.00
C ARG A 140 9.92 -6.16 9.50
N VAL A 141 8.99 -5.62 8.74
CA VAL A 141 9.15 -5.47 7.29
C VAL A 141 9.99 -4.23 6.95
N ASP A 142 10.65 -4.25 5.79
CA ASP A 142 11.48 -3.13 5.36
C ASP A 142 10.66 -1.87 5.07
N ASN A 143 9.46 -2.01 4.49
CA ASN A 143 8.60 -0.91 4.11
C ASN A 143 7.16 -1.12 4.60
N PRO A 144 6.84 -0.78 5.85
CA PRO A 144 5.45 -0.64 6.28
C PRO A 144 4.87 0.65 5.67
N ILE A 145 4.01 0.50 4.66
CA ILE A 145 3.42 1.61 3.89
C ILE A 145 1.98 1.79 4.36
N MET A 146 1.74 2.86 5.12
CA MET A 146 0.48 3.15 5.80
C MET A 146 -0.27 4.26 5.10
N LYS A 147 -1.55 4.04 4.81
CA LYS A 147 -2.37 4.99 4.07
C LYS A 147 -3.16 5.91 5.01
N ILE A 148 -3.03 7.22 4.76
CA ILE A 148 -3.96 8.26 5.24
C ILE A 148 -4.18 9.22 4.06
N ASP A 149 -5.41 9.30 3.56
CA ASP A 149 -5.73 10.11 2.37
C ASP A 149 -6.40 11.44 2.72
N ALA A 150 -6.91 11.58 3.94
CA ALA A 150 -7.54 12.80 4.42
C ALA A 150 -7.40 12.94 5.94
N PRO A 151 -7.48 14.18 6.48
CA PRO A 151 -7.13 14.45 7.88
C PRO A 151 -8.25 14.20 8.89
N THR A 152 -9.50 14.03 8.44
CA THR A 152 -10.66 13.87 9.34
C THR A 152 -11.51 12.68 8.94
N ASN A 153 -12.26 12.13 9.90
CA ASN A 153 -13.18 11.02 9.67
C ASN A 153 -14.21 11.34 8.58
N GLU A 154 -14.71 12.59 8.55
CA GLU A 154 -15.66 13.04 7.54
C GLU A 154 -15.07 13.00 6.12
N LEU A 155 -13.86 13.53 5.95
CA LEU A 155 -13.18 13.55 4.66
C LEU A 155 -12.77 12.16 4.22
N ILE A 156 -12.31 11.31 5.16
CA ILE A 156 -12.01 9.90 4.90
C ILE A 156 -13.27 9.15 4.47
N ALA A 157 -14.42 9.43 5.08
CA ALA A 157 -15.69 8.83 4.64
C ALA A 157 -16.01 9.13 3.18
N ARG A 158 -15.68 10.33 2.69
CA ARG A 158 -15.92 10.73 1.29
C ARG A 158 -15.01 10.04 0.27
N ILE A 159 -13.78 9.76 0.65
CA ILE A 159 -12.76 9.22 -0.28
C ILE A 159 -12.51 7.72 -0.08
N ASN A 160 -12.52 7.24 1.14
CA ASN A 160 -12.16 5.85 1.48
C ASN A 160 -13.36 5.00 1.92
N ASN A 161 -14.49 5.63 2.29
CA ASN A 161 -15.69 4.96 2.75
C ASN A 161 -15.39 3.76 3.69
N PRO A 162 -14.83 4.02 4.89
CA PRO A 162 -14.39 2.98 5.81
C PRO A 162 -15.58 2.22 6.43
N ALA A 163 -15.33 0.99 6.86
CA ALA A 163 -16.27 0.24 7.70
C ALA A 163 -16.58 0.99 9.00
N PRO A 164 -17.77 0.77 9.62
CA PRO A 164 -18.13 1.40 10.88
C PRO A 164 -17.09 1.24 11.98
N GLY A 165 -16.88 2.28 12.78
CA GLY A 165 -15.91 2.28 13.88
C GLY A 165 -14.50 2.72 13.49
N TYR A 166 -14.26 3.10 12.25
CA TYR A 166 -13.01 3.73 11.86
C TYR A 166 -12.84 5.10 12.56
N ASP A 167 -11.59 5.37 12.98
CA ASP A 167 -11.22 6.64 13.57
C ASP A 167 -9.78 6.99 13.19
N VAL A 168 -9.61 8.06 12.43
CA VAL A 168 -8.30 8.54 11.96
C VAL A 168 -7.39 8.95 13.12
N VAL A 169 -7.96 9.48 14.21
CA VAL A 169 -7.18 9.86 15.40
C VAL A 169 -6.55 8.62 16.02
N ARG A 170 -7.31 7.54 16.16
CA ARG A 170 -6.78 6.25 16.65
C ARG A 170 -5.66 5.70 15.76
N VAL A 171 -5.82 5.82 14.43
CA VAL A 171 -4.77 5.41 13.47
C VAL A 171 -3.50 6.25 13.67
N ILE A 172 -3.63 7.58 13.76
CA ILE A 172 -2.51 8.49 14.00
C ILE A 172 -1.79 8.15 15.31
N GLU A 173 -2.52 7.91 16.40
CA GLU A 173 -1.92 7.53 17.68
C GLU A 173 -1.17 6.19 17.62
N ALA A 174 -1.70 5.22 16.87
CA ALA A 174 -0.99 3.97 16.65
C ALA A 174 0.27 4.15 15.79
N LEU A 175 0.22 4.99 14.75
CA LEU A 175 1.37 5.27 13.89
C LEU A 175 2.50 6.02 14.61
N LYS A 176 2.22 6.82 15.63
CA LYS A 176 3.26 7.44 16.48
C LYS A 176 4.21 6.40 17.08
N GLN A 177 3.71 5.20 17.38
CA GLN A 177 4.50 4.12 18.00
C GLN A 177 5.60 3.58 17.06
N PHE A 178 5.54 3.86 15.75
CA PHE A 178 6.64 3.55 14.81
C PHE A 178 7.84 4.49 14.97
N GLY A 179 7.68 5.62 15.66
CA GLY A 179 8.78 6.58 15.81
C GLY A 179 9.29 7.17 14.48
N GLY A 180 8.44 7.22 13.47
CA GLY A 180 8.78 7.66 12.10
C GLY A 180 9.27 6.54 11.18
N ASP A 181 9.54 5.33 11.68
CA ASP A 181 10.05 4.21 10.86
C ASP A 181 8.93 3.51 10.08
N PHE A 182 8.29 4.26 9.23
CA PHE A 182 7.28 3.80 8.26
C PHE A 182 7.20 4.76 7.07
N VAL A 183 6.47 4.34 6.04
CA VAL A 183 6.16 5.17 4.88
C VAL A 183 4.69 5.58 4.99
N LEU A 184 4.43 6.89 4.99
CA LEU A 184 3.06 7.41 4.84
C LEU A 184 2.70 7.47 3.36
N GLN A 185 1.51 7.02 2.98
CA GLN A 185 1.03 7.08 1.60
C GLN A 185 -0.28 7.88 1.55
N THR A 186 -0.37 8.84 0.62
CA THR A 186 -1.55 9.69 0.42
C THR A 186 -1.90 9.76 -1.06
N CYS A 187 -3.15 9.40 -1.40
CA CYS A 187 -3.72 9.58 -2.74
C CYS A 187 -4.34 10.96 -2.86
N MET A 188 -3.86 11.77 -3.81
CA MET A 188 -4.45 13.06 -4.12
C MET A 188 -5.34 12.97 -5.36
N LEU A 189 -6.58 13.43 -5.23
CA LEU A 189 -7.56 13.45 -6.31
C LEU A 189 -8.62 14.53 -6.07
N ARG A 190 -9.42 14.79 -7.11
CA ARG A 190 -10.64 15.59 -7.04
C ARG A 190 -11.85 14.73 -7.39
N SER A 191 -12.94 14.92 -6.67
CA SER A 191 -14.27 14.39 -6.94
C SER A 191 -15.30 15.51 -6.74
N PRO A 192 -16.59 15.33 -7.06
CA PRO A 192 -17.61 16.33 -6.78
C PRO A 192 -17.64 16.80 -5.32
N ASP A 193 -17.39 15.89 -4.36
CA ASP A 193 -17.53 16.15 -2.93
C ASP A 193 -16.19 16.21 -2.17
N PHE A 194 -15.05 16.04 -2.87
CA PHE A 194 -13.74 16.01 -2.25
C PHE A 194 -12.66 16.57 -3.19
N ASP A 195 -11.79 17.42 -2.65
CA ASP A 195 -10.62 17.94 -3.39
C ASP A 195 -9.42 18.02 -2.44
N SER A 196 -8.37 17.24 -2.75
CA SER A 196 -7.14 17.19 -1.95
C SER A 196 -6.41 18.54 -1.87
N SER A 197 -6.63 19.46 -2.80
CA SER A 197 -5.97 20.76 -2.82
C SER A 197 -6.60 21.82 -1.91
N ARG A 198 -7.79 21.55 -1.38
CA ARG A 198 -8.46 22.51 -0.49
C ARG A 198 -7.65 22.72 0.78
N PRO A 199 -7.52 23.98 1.26
CA PRO A 199 -6.73 24.30 2.45
C PRO A 199 -7.13 23.46 3.69
N GLU A 200 -8.41 23.18 3.86
CA GLU A 200 -8.95 22.35 4.94
C GLU A 200 -8.60 20.86 4.82
N VAL A 201 -8.05 20.42 3.69
CA VAL A 201 -7.56 19.06 3.47
C VAL A 201 -6.03 19.03 3.53
N VAL A 202 -5.36 19.80 2.66
CA VAL A 202 -3.89 19.72 2.53
C VAL A 202 -3.17 20.27 3.76
N GLY A 203 -3.66 21.34 4.37
CA GLY A 203 -3.05 21.95 5.57
C GLY A 203 -2.97 20.95 6.73
N PRO A 204 -4.11 20.44 7.22
CA PRO A 204 -4.11 19.44 8.30
C PRO A 204 -3.40 18.12 7.93
N MET A 205 -3.35 17.72 6.64
CA MET A 205 -2.52 16.58 6.22
C MET A 205 -1.03 16.86 6.44
N MET A 206 -0.56 18.06 6.13
CA MET A 206 0.83 18.45 6.42
C MET A 206 1.10 18.46 7.94
N ASP A 207 0.12 18.85 8.78
CA ASP A 207 0.27 18.80 10.24
C ASP A 207 0.37 17.35 10.75
N ILE A 208 -0.35 16.41 10.15
CA ILE A 208 -0.19 14.97 10.43
C ILE A 208 1.22 14.50 10.06
N VAL A 209 1.76 14.92 8.92
CA VAL A 209 3.14 14.60 8.50
C VAL A 209 4.16 15.15 9.48
N ARG A 210 4.01 16.42 9.92
CA ARG A 210 4.87 17.04 10.94
C ARG A 210 4.83 16.30 12.28
N LEU A 211 3.64 15.85 12.67
CA LEU A 211 3.43 15.10 13.90
C LEU A 211 4.07 13.71 13.85
N LEU A 212 3.82 12.97 12.76
CA LEU A 212 4.24 11.57 12.61
C LEU A 212 5.70 11.43 12.17
N ARG A 213 6.23 12.40 11.43
CA ARG A 213 7.58 12.40 10.84
C ARG A 213 7.94 11.07 10.19
N PRO A 214 7.11 10.56 9.25
CA PRO A 214 7.43 9.33 8.57
C PRO A 214 8.76 9.45 7.84
N ARG A 215 9.53 8.38 7.71
CA ARG A 215 10.81 8.43 6.97
C ARG A 215 10.62 8.80 5.50
N GLU A 216 9.42 8.51 4.95
CA GLU A 216 9.03 8.90 3.61
C GLU A 216 7.52 9.20 3.56
N TRP A 217 7.15 10.26 2.85
CA TRP A 217 5.78 10.55 2.48
C TRP A 217 5.59 10.35 0.97
N MET A 218 4.90 9.27 0.59
CA MET A 218 4.52 8.98 -0.78
C MET A 218 3.23 9.68 -1.14
N VAL A 219 3.31 10.69 -1.99
CA VAL A 219 2.16 11.39 -2.57
C VAL A 219 1.97 10.90 -4.00
N TYR A 220 0.77 10.46 -4.32
CA TYR A 220 0.44 9.94 -5.64
C TYR A 220 -0.99 10.30 -6.04
N THR A 221 -1.32 10.09 -7.30
CA THR A 221 -2.67 10.29 -7.84
C THR A 221 -3.14 9.03 -8.57
N ILE A 222 -4.40 9.05 -9.00
CA ILE A 222 -5.01 7.97 -9.79
C ILE A 222 -4.31 7.85 -11.15
N ASP A 223 -4.07 6.62 -11.58
CA ASP A 223 -3.36 6.31 -12.83
C ASP A 223 -4.12 5.30 -13.72
N ARG A 224 -5.06 4.57 -13.14
CA ARG A 224 -5.85 3.53 -13.79
C ARG A 224 -7.35 3.78 -13.64
N PRO A 225 -8.20 3.08 -14.42
CA PRO A 225 -9.65 3.17 -14.24
C PRO A 225 -10.07 2.92 -12.80
N THR A 226 -10.99 3.75 -12.34
CA THR A 226 -11.51 3.75 -10.96
C THR A 226 -13.00 3.39 -10.95
N PRO A 227 -13.53 2.84 -9.83
CA PRO A 227 -14.93 2.47 -9.74
C PRO A 227 -15.86 3.68 -9.76
N MET A 228 -15.46 4.82 -9.16
CA MET A 228 -16.18 6.08 -9.32
C MET A 228 -15.74 6.75 -10.61
N GLN A 229 -16.71 7.18 -11.42
CA GLN A 229 -16.47 7.94 -12.64
C GLN A 229 -16.25 9.43 -12.32
N GLY A 230 -15.54 10.14 -13.21
CA GLY A 230 -15.37 11.60 -13.11
C GLY A 230 -14.32 12.04 -12.08
N LEU A 231 -13.53 11.14 -11.51
CA LEU A 231 -12.40 11.53 -10.68
C LEU A 231 -11.34 12.22 -11.55
N GLN A 232 -10.76 13.30 -11.00
CA GLN A 232 -9.69 14.03 -11.65
C GLN A 232 -8.38 13.79 -10.91
N LYS A 233 -7.32 13.54 -11.68
CA LYS A 233 -5.96 13.38 -11.19
C LYS A 233 -5.28 14.73 -11.00
N PHE A 234 -4.25 14.74 -10.16
CA PHE A 234 -3.31 15.84 -10.05
C PHE A 234 -2.07 15.57 -10.91
N SER A 235 -1.52 16.59 -11.54
CA SER A 235 -0.18 16.50 -12.13
C SER A 235 0.90 16.43 -11.05
N PRO A 236 2.11 15.90 -11.36
CA PRO A 236 3.24 15.92 -10.43
C PRO A 236 3.60 17.33 -9.98
N GLN A 237 3.48 18.33 -10.85
CA GLN A 237 3.76 19.73 -10.56
C GLN A 237 2.76 20.30 -9.55
N GLU A 238 1.45 20.05 -9.72
CA GLU A 238 0.44 20.46 -8.76
C GLU A 238 0.67 19.81 -7.38
N MET A 239 0.90 18.47 -7.34
CA MET A 239 1.20 17.80 -6.09
C MET A 239 2.44 18.36 -5.41
N LYS A 240 3.52 18.62 -6.18
CA LYS A 240 4.75 19.22 -5.65
C LYS A 240 4.51 20.60 -5.06
N ALA A 241 3.71 21.43 -5.73
CA ALA A 241 3.35 22.76 -5.24
C ALA A 241 2.57 22.69 -3.92
N LEU A 242 1.60 21.76 -3.81
CA LEU A 242 0.78 21.59 -2.62
C LEU A 242 1.58 21.13 -1.38
N VAL A 243 2.56 20.24 -1.58
CA VAL A 243 3.36 19.69 -0.47
C VAL A 243 4.69 20.39 -0.28
N ARG A 244 4.92 21.50 -1.01
CA ARG A 244 6.16 22.29 -0.99
C ARG A 244 6.61 22.67 0.42
N PRO A 245 5.72 23.09 1.36
CA PRO A 245 6.14 23.42 2.73
C PRO A 245 6.86 22.26 3.42
N ILE A 246 6.37 21.03 3.29
CA ILE A 246 7.01 19.83 3.88
C ILE A 246 8.36 19.53 3.22
N ILE A 247 8.46 19.72 1.90
CA ILE A 247 9.74 19.57 1.18
C ILE A 247 10.79 20.57 1.70
N ASP A 248 10.40 21.83 1.87
CA ASP A 248 11.28 22.91 2.32
C ASP A 248 11.67 22.77 3.80
N GLU A 249 10.80 22.22 4.64
CA GLU A 249 11.10 21.88 6.03
C GLU A 249 12.09 20.72 6.18
N GLY A 250 12.21 19.85 5.19
CA GLY A 250 13.16 18.72 5.17
C GLY A 250 12.96 17.67 6.28
N ILE A 251 11.76 17.62 6.86
CA ILE A 251 11.46 16.72 8.00
C ILE A 251 11.18 15.27 7.59
N THR A 252 10.89 15.04 6.32
CA THR A 252 10.63 13.72 5.72
C THR A 252 11.03 13.75 4.26
N ARG A 253 11.40 12.59 3.71
CA ARG A 253 11.58 12.43 2.27
C ARG A 253 10.21 12.43 1.58
N VAL A 254 9.97 13.37 0.67
CA VAL A 254 8.73 13.39 -0.12
C VAL A 254 8.96 12.74 -1.48
N GLN A 255 8.18 11.71 -1.78
CA GLN A 255 8.16 11.04 -3.08
C GLN A 255 6.85 11.37 -3.79
N ILE A 256 6.93 11.97 -4.99
CA ILE A 256 5.76 12.34 -5.79
C ILE A 256 5.69 11.42 -7.01
N LYS A 257 4.51 10.82 -7.24
CA LYS A 257 4.24 9.94 -8.38
C LYS A 257 2.96 10.36 -9.09
N GLY A 258 3.12 10.78 -10.34
CA GLY A 258 2.03 11.10 -11.26
C GLY A 258 1.91 10.09 -12.39
N ALA A 259 1.00 10.34 -13.33
CA ALA A 259 0.88 9.58 -14.57
C ALA A 259 2.14 9.76 -15.44
N VAL A 260 2.43 8.76 -16.28
CA VAL A 260 3.67 8.69 -17.09
C VAL A 260 3.80 9.83 -18.11
N GLU A 261 2.69 10.44 -18.51
CA GLU A 261 2.63 11.45 -19.57
C GLU A 261 3.21 12.81 -19.20
N ASP A 262 3.62 12.99 -17.93
CA ASP A 262 4.06 14.28 -17.39
C ASP A 262 5.59 14.35 -17.13
N LEU A 263 6.39 13.51 -17.81
CA LEU A 263 7.84 13.42 -17.61
C LEU A 263 8.69 13.88 -18.82
N ASP A 264 8.14 14.73 -19.71
CA ASP A 264 8.91 15.41 -20.75
C ASP A 264 9.42 16.80 -20.28
#